data_ba9b5281264d11b0ac89e4649eec4f4a
#
_entry.id   ba9b5281264d11b0ac89e4649eec4f4a
#
_cell.length_a   1.000
_cell.length_b   1.000
_cell.length_c   1.000
_cell.angle_alpha   90.00
_cell.angle_beta   90.00
_cell.angle_gamma   90.00
#
_symmetry.space_group_name_H-M   'P 1'
#
loop_
_entity.id
_entity.type
_entity.pdbx_description
1 polymer ?
#
loop_
_entity_poly.entity_id
_entity_poly.type
_entity_poly.pdbx_seq_one_letter_code
_entity_poly.pdbx_strand_id
1 'polypeptide(L)'
;MAVYKKGKNWYIDYYVKGWRKRRKIGPSKKLAEQVLQDVHVKMAKGEYLGVYDEKKILFEEFGQQYLAYSKTNKAGSTHHRDQFSVASLNATLGGKYLYEVTALMVEKYKAERLEKVSPATVNRELACLKHMYTKAVEWNYAKANPVKTVKLLKEPPGRLRYLRANEVETLLEACNGHLRSIVITALNTGMRRGEILGLSWKDVDLNNRKITARKTKNNEIRVIPINQTLHQELSTLLKSPDSEYVFSNREGRPFGDIKTGFLSALKRAKIEDFHFHDLRHTFGSHLVMQGIDLKTVQQVMGHKDIKMTMRYSHLSPEYVQEAMERLDKVWTPYGHQGKLEPTQHAVSACHY
;
A
#
# COMPACT_ATOMS: atom_id res chain seq x y z
N MET A 1 17.73 -21.04 -47.51
CA MET A 1 16.33 -21.00 -47.17
C MET A 1 15.50 -21.32 -48.38
N ALA A 2 14.50 -22.18 -48.30
CA ALA A 2 13.77 -22.67 -49.45
C ALA A 2 12.30 -22.88 -49.16
N VAL A 3 11.45 -22.70 -50.18
CA VAL A 3 10.07 -23.13 -50.17
C VAL A 3 10.00 -24.41 -51.03
N TYR A 4 9.45 -25.47 -50.51
CA TYR A 4 9.35 -26.73 -51.24
C TYR A 4 7.99 -27.40 -51.00
N LYS A 5 7.58 -28.22 -51.95
CA LYS A 5 6.32 -28.98 -51.89
C LYS A 5 6.56 -30.40 -51.40
N LYS A 6 5.75 -30.86 -50.48
CA LYS A 6 5.73 -32.25 -50.02
C LYS A 6 4.29 -32.73 -49.95
N GLY A 7 3.91 -33.61 -50.87
CA GLY A 7 2.53 -34.02 -51.04
C GLY A 7 1.60 -32.87 -51.47
N LYS A 8 0.50 -32.69 -50.80
CA LYS A 8 -0.47 -31.60 -51.07
C LYS A 8 -0.11 -30.26 -50.39
N ASN A 9 0.99 -30.18 -49.60
CA ASN A 9 1.32 -29.00 -48.78
C ASN A 9 2.66 -28.42 -49.13
N TRP A 10 2.81 -27.08 -48.97
CA TRP A 10 4.04 -26.33 -49.07
C TRP A 10 4.65 -26.17 -47.70
N TYR A 11 5.98 -26.20 -47.65
CA TYR A 11 6.84 -26.07 -46.48
C TYR A 11 7.86 -24.97 -46.71
N ILE A 12 8.21 -24.30 -45.65
CA ILE A 12 9.38 -23.40 -45.62
C ILE A 12 10.50 -24.06 -44.81
N ASP A 13 11.73 -23.87 -45.30
CA ASP A 13 12.97 -24.38 -44.73
C ASP A 13 13.95 -23.21 -44.55
N TYR A 14 14.33 -22.94 -43.31
CA TYR A 14 15.18 -21.80 -43.00
C TYR A 14 16.07 -22.12 -41.79
N TYR A 15 17.17 -21.35 -41.65
CA TYR A 15 18.13 -21.50 -40.57
C TYR A 15 18.01 -20.33 -39.60
N VAL A 16 18.02 -20.61 -38.29
CA VAL A 16 18.05 -19.61 -37.21
C VAL A 16 19.21 -19.96 -36.30
N LYS A 17 20.18 -19.08 -36.15
CA LYS A 17 21.41 -19.32 -35.35
C LYS A 17 22.06 -20.70 -35.60
N GLY A 18 22.21 -21.09 -36.85
CA GLY A 18 22.80 -22.36 -37.24
C GLY A 18 21.84 -23.59 -37.17
N TRP A 19 20.67 -23.46 -36.60
CA TRP A 19 19.71 -24.56 -36.54
C TRP A 19 18.72 -24.50 -37.69
N ARG A 20 18.55 -25.66 -38.39
CA ARG A 20 17.59 -25.82 -39.49
C ARG A 20 16.17 -25.98 -38.92
N LYS A 21 15.25 -25.16 -39.42
CA LYS A 21 13.79 -25.26 -39.07
C LYS A 21 12.95 -25.48 -40.32
N ARG A 22 12.02 -26.41 -40.21
CA ARG A 22 11.04 -26.71 -41.25
C ARG A 22 9.65 -26.50 -40.73
N ARG A 23 8.79 -25.77 -41.48
CA ARG A 23 7.42 -25.50 -41.08
C ARG A 23 6.47 -25.78 -42.22
N LYS A 24 5.41 -26.54 -41.95
CA LYS A 24 4.29 -26.74 -42.86
C LYS A 24 3.47 -25.47 -42.91
N ILE A 25 3.13 -24.96 -44.12
CA ILE A 25 2.33 -23.74 -44.30
C ILE A 25 0.92 -24.07 -44.79
N GLY A 26 0.80 -25.00 -45.76
CA GLY A 26 -0.49 -25.38 -46.33
C GLY A 26 -0.45 -25.56 -47.84
N PRO A 27 -1.60 -25.55 -48.53
CA PRO A 27 -1.65 -25.88 -49.95
C PRO A 27 -1.19 -24.74 -50.89
N SER A 28 -1.04 -23.51 -50.40
CA SER A 28 -0.71 -22.33 -51.20
C SER A 28 0.81 -22.06 -51.27
N LYS A 29 1.39 -22.07 -52.46
CA LYS A 29 2.80 -21.69 -52.70
C LYS A 29 3.05 -20.20 -52.35
N LYS A 30 2.15 -19.33 -52.83
CA LYS A 30 2.22 -17.89 -52.60
C LYS A 30 2.23 -17.53 -51.11
N LEU A 31 1.41 -18.21 -50.31
CA LEU A 31 1.39 -18.03 -48.86
C LEU A 31 2.70 -18.48 -48.19
N ALA A 32 3.28 -19.60 -48.67
CA ALA A 32 4.54 -20.11 -48.16
C ALA A 32 5.72 -19.13 -48.46
N GLU A 33 5.72 -18.52 -49.65
CA GLU A 33 6.70 -17.52 -50.07
C GLU A 33 6.56 -16.25 -49.23
N GLN A 34 5.34 -15.76 -49.00
CA GLN A 34 5.07 -14.61 -48.11
C GLN A 34 5.53 -14.86 -46.67
N VAL A 35 5.20 -16.02 -46.11
CA VAL A 35 5.61 -16.38 -44.75
C VAL A 35 7.14 -16.49 -44.65
N LEU A 36 7.82 -17.01 -45.69
CA LEU A 36 9.28 -17.03 -45.69
C LEU A 36 9.89 -15.63 -45.78
N GLN A 37 9.29 -14.72 -46.54
CA GLN A 37 9.70 -13.34 -46.65
C GLN A 37 9.52 -12.58 -45.32
N ASP A 38 8.37 -12.79 -44.61
CA ASP A 38 8.15 -12.29 -43.26
C ASP A 38 9.19 -12.79 -42.25
N VAL A 39 9.54 -14.07 -42.35
CA VAL A 39 10.64 -14.67 -41.57
C VAL A 39 11.94 -13.95 -41.81
N HIS A 40 12.29 -13.67 -43.08
CA HIS A 40 13.48 -12.92 -43.43
C HIS A 40 13.51 -11.50 -42.86
N VAL A 41 12.39 -10.77 -42.98
CA VAL A 41 12.26 -9.41 -42.45
C VAL A 41 12.42 -9.40 -40.92
N LYS A 42 11.76 -10.34 -40.23
CA LYS A 42 11.89 -10.48 -38.79
C LYS A 42 13.30 -10.87 -38.34
N MET A 43 13.99 -11.72 -39.13
CA MET A 43 15.40 -12.05 -38.86
C MET A 43 16.32 -10.85 -39.04
N ALA A 44 16.12 -10.08 -40.11
CA ALA A 44 16.91 -8.86 -40.38
C ALA A 44 16.68 -7.77 -39.30
N LYS A 45 15.48 -7.68 -38.77
CA LYS A 45 15.16 -6.77 -37.66
C LYS A 45 15.57 -7.29 -36.27
N GLY A 46 16.19 -8.47 -36.17
CA GLY A 46 16.47 -9.11 -34.88
C GLY A 46 15.21 -9.58 -34.13
N GLU A 47 14.05 -9.44 -34.75
CA GLU A 47 12.75 -9.79 -34.15
C GLU A 47 12.41 -11.29 -34.32
N TYR A 48 13.09 -11.99 -35.23
CA TYR A 48 12.86 -13.42 -35.44
C TYR A 48 13.63 -14.25 -34.42
N LEU A 49 13.21 -14.14 -33.24
CA LEU A 49 13.68 -14.92 -32.11
C LEU A 49 12.61 -15.93 -31.69
N GLY A 50 12.20 -16.77 -32.61
CA GLY A 50 11.50 -18.02 -32.27
C GLY A 50 12.39 -19.01 -31.49
N VAL A 51 13.64 -18.66 -31.29
CA VAL A 51 14.61 -19.27 -30.37
C VAL A 51 15.20 -18.12 -29.54
N TYR A 52 14.45 -17.59 -28.63
CA TYR A 52 15.08 -17.06 -27.42
C TYR A 52 15.78 -18.28 -26.81
N ASP A 53 17.05 -18.18 -26.56
CA ASP A 53 17.70 -18.92 -25.49
C ASP A 53 17.00 -18.48 -24.21
N GLU A 54 15.87 -19.12 -23.90
CA GLU A 54 15.23 -18.98 -22.59
C GLU A 54 16.30 -19.46 -21.63
N LYS A 55 16.90 -18.53 -20.89
CA LYS A 55 17.85 -18.88 -19.86
C LYS A 55 17.12 -19.87 -18.96
N LYS A 56 17.55 -21.13 -19.00
CA LYS A 56 16.98 -22.18 -18.18
C LYS A 56 17.35 -21.87 -16.74
N ILE A 57 16.43 -21.21 -16.03
CA ILE A 57 16.56 -20.93 -14.61
C ILE A 57 15.34 -21.47 -13.90
N LEU A 58 15.55 -22.17 -12.79
CA LEU A 58 14.45 -22.61 -11.94
C LEU A 58 13.80 -21.41 -11.24
N PHE A 59 12.51 -21.53 -10.97
CA PHE A 59 11.75 -20.49 -10.27
C PHE A 59 12.37 -20.16 -8.91
N GLU A 60 12.83 -21.15 -8.16
CA GLU A 60 13.49 -20.98 -6.86
C GLU A 60 14.83 -20.24 -6.98
N GLU A 61 15.63 -20.55 -7.99
CA GLU A 61 16.91 -19.87 -8.24
C GLU A 61 16.69 -18.41 -8.60
N PHE A 62 15.72 -18.14 -9.46
CA PHE A 62 15.32 -16.76 -9.80
C PHE A 62 14.76 -16.05 -8.57
N GLY A 63 14.00 -16.75 -7.73
CA GLY A 63 13.49 -16.24 -6.45
C GLY A 63 14.60 -15.69 -5.56
N GLN A 64 15.74 -16.38 -5.47
CA GLN A 64 16.91 -15.90 -4.72
C GLN A 64 17.53 -14.64 -5.33
N GLN A 65 17.67 -14.60 -6.65
CA GLN A 65 18.16 -13.39 -7.33
C GLN A 65 17.22 -12.20 -7.13
N TYR A 66 15.91 -12.43 -7.19
CA TYR A 66 14.91 -11.41 -6.91
C TYR A 66 14.95 -10.91 -5.46
N LEU A 67 15.17 -11.80 -4.49
CA LEU A 67 15.29 -11.41 -3.08
C LEU A 67 16.56 -10.58 -2.84
N ALA A 68 17.67 -10.89 -3.50
CA ALA A 68 18.87 -10.04 -3.46
C ALA A 68 18.57 -8.64 -4.01
N TYR A 69 17.90 -8.54 -5.15
CA TYR A 69 17.41 -7.26 -5.70
C TYR A 69 16.47 -6.54 -4.72
N SER A 70 15.50 -7.27 -4.14
CA SER A 70 14.53 -6.70 -3.20
C SER A 70 15.21 -6.12 -1.97
N LYS A 71 16.24 -6.77 -1.45
CA LYS A 71 17.02 -6.31 -0.29
C LYS A 71 17.68 -4.97 -0.53
N THR A 72 18.22 -4.76 -1.74
CA THR A 72 18.94 -3.52 -2.08
C THR A 72 18.01 -2.39 -2.48
N ASN A 73 16.89 -2.70 -3.17
CA ASN A 73 16.08 -1.69 -3.86
C ASN A 73 14.73 -1.39 -3.20
N LYS A 74 14.37 -2.12 -2.14
CA LYS A 74 13.08 -1.94 -1.45
C LYS A 74 13.27 -1.63 0.04
N ALA A 75 12.24 -1.04 0.64
CA ALA A 75 12.23 -0.87 2.09
C ALA A 75 12.33 -2.22 2.82
N GLY A 76 13.05 -2.29 3.94
CA GLY A 76 13.30 -3.52 4.69
C GLY A 76 12.02 -4.30 5.03
N SER A 77 10.93 -3.62 5.39
CA SER A 77 9.64 -4.25 5.65
C SER A 77 9.00 -4.87 4.40
N THR A 78 9.26 -4.30 3.23
CA THR A 78 8.80 -4.86 1.94
C THR A 78 9.64 -6.07 1.56
N HIS A 79 10.97 -5.99 1.71
CA HIS A 79 11.86 -7.11 1.49
C HIS A 79 11.49 -8.30 2.39
N HIS A 80 11.28 -8.07 3.68
CA HIS A 80 10.85 -9.11 4.60
C HIS A 80 9.54 -9.80 4.17
N ARG A 81 8.57 -9.02 3.68
CA ARG A 81 7.34 -9.57 3.12
C ARG A 81 7.56 -10.35 1.84
N ASP A 82 8.44 -9.87 0.95
CA ASP A 82 8.83 -10.57 -0.26
C ASP A 82 9.45 -11.94 0.05
N GLN A 83 10.24 -12.07 1.13
CA GLN A 83 10.81 -13.36 1.58
C GLN A 83 9.70 -14.38 1.86
N PHE A 84 8.67 -14.01 2.62
CA PHE A 84 7.53 -14.91 2.88
C PHE A 84 6.74 -15.23 1.61
N SER A 85 6.51 -14.23 0.76
CA SER A 85 5.79 -14.46 -0.50
C SER A 85 6.55 -15.41 -1.42
N VAL A 86 7.86 -15.22 -1.57
CA VAL A 86 8.70 -16.10 -2.39
C VAL A 86 8.76 -17.51 -1.80
N ALA A 87 8.87 -17.66 -0.48
CA ALA A 87 8.83 -18.97 0.17
C ALA A 87 7.51 -19.72 -0.10
N SER A 88 6.36 -19.01 0.00
CA SER A 88 5.05 -19.60 -0.33
C SER A 88 4.94 -20.00 -1.80
N LEU A 89 5.44 -19.17 -2.70
CA LEU A 89 5.43 -19.44 -4.15
C LEU A 89 6.36 -20.61 -4.51
N ASN A 90 7.53 -20.71 -3.89
CA ASN A 90 8.48 -21.78 -4.10
C ASN A 90 7.90 -23.16 -3.71
N ALA A 91 7.07 -23.23 -2.69
CA ALA A 91 6.42 -24.48 -2.29
C ALA A 91 5.58 -25.11 -3.44
N THR A 92 5.07 -24.30 -4.39
CA THR A 92 4.25 -24.78 -5.52
C THR A 92 4.98 -24.70 -6.85
N LEU A 93 5.83 -23.70 -7.06
CA LEU A 93 6.43 -23.39 -8.35
C LEU A 93 7.95 -23.64 -8.39
N GLY A 94 8.61 -23.87 -7.26
CA GLY A 94 10.07 -23.88 -7.11
C GLY A 94 10.82 -24.79 -8.09
N GLY A 95 10.37 -26.02 -8.26
CA GLY A 95 11.00 -27.00 -9.16
C GLY A 95 10.70 -26.82 -10.65
N LYS A 96 10.01 -25.73 -11.05
CA LYS A 96 9.67 -25.43 -12.45
C LYS A 96 10.63 -24.40 -13.02
N TYR A 97 10.90 -24.49 -14.33
CA TYR A 97 11.56 -23.40 -15.02
C TYR A 97 10.63 -22.18 -15.15
N LEU A 98 11.19 -20.96 -15.12
CA LEU A 98 10.41 -19.71 -15.23
C LEU A 98 9.49 -19.69 -16.45
N TYR A 99 9.95 -20.21 -17.60
CA TYR A 99 9.16 -20.22 -18.83
C TYR A 99 8.01 -21.23 -18.82
N GLU A 100 8.02 -22.19 -17.90
CA GLU A 100 6.94 -23.20 -17.76
C GLU A 100 5.75 -22.68 -16.96
N VAL A 101 5.95 -21.63 -16.16
CA VAL A 101 4.89 -21.07 -15.34
C VAL A 101 3.88 -20.31 -16.21
N THR A 102 2.68 -20.86 -16.28
CA THR A 102 1.58 -20.30 -17.07
C THR A 102 0.57 -19.56 -16.19
N ALA A 103 -0.29 -18.73 -16.82
CA ALA A 103 -1.40 -18.08 -16.10
C ALA A 103 -2.34 -19.10 -15.43
N LEU A 104 -2.56 -20.27 -16.05
CA LEU A 104 -3.35 -21.35 -15.46
C LEU A 104 -2.73 -21.89 -14.16
N MET A 105 -1.41 -22.04 -14.12
CA MET A 105 -0.72 -22.45 -12.88
C MET A 105 -0.86 -21.41 -11.79
N VAL A 106 -0.81 -20.11 -12.12
CA VAL A 106 -1.02 -19.02 -11.17
C VAL A 106 -2.46 -19.01 -10.65
N GLU A 107 -3.45 -19.28 -11.51
CA GLU A 107 -4.86 -19.42 -11.08
C GLU A 107 -5.06 -20.63 -10.16
N LYS A 108 -4.41 -21.77 -10.42
CA LYS A 108 -4.43 -22.94 -9.52
C LYS A 108 -3.80 -22.61 -8.16
N TYR A 109 -2.61 -22.00 -8.18
CA TYR A 109 -1.97 -21.51 -6.95
C TYR A 109 -2.91 -20.61 -6.13
N LYS A 110 -3.55 -19.64 -6.81
CA LYS A 110 -4.49 -18.72 -6.17
C LYS A 110 -5.65 -19.46 -5.48
N ALA A 111 -6.24 -20.47 -6.15
CA ALA A 111 -7.32 -21.27 -5.61
C ALA A 111 -6.88 -22.08 -4.39
N GLU A 112 -5.81 -22.86 -4.50
CA GLU A 112 -5.27 -23.69 -3.42
C GLU A 112 -4.82 -22.85 -2.21
N ARG A 113 -4.28 -21.66 -2.49
CA ARG A 113 -3.79 -20.77 -1.43
C ARG A 113 -4.93 -20.10 -0.66
N LEU A 114 -6.04 -19.80 -1.35
CA LEU A 114 -7.24 -19.21 -0.75
C LEU A 114 -7.89 -20.11 0.31
N GLU A 115 -7.74 -21.42 0.21
CA GLU A 115 -8.20 -22.37 1.23
C GLU A 115 -7.44 -22.23 2.56
N LYS A 116 -6.21 -21.70 2.53
CA LYS A 116 -5.29 -21.68 3.68
C LYS A 116 -5.11 -20.29 4.29
N VAL A 117 -5.29 -19.24 3.50
CA VAL A 117 -5.02 -17.87 3.92
C VAL A 117 -6.04 -16.88 3.36
N SER A 118 -6.08 -15.66 3.92
CA SER A 118 -7.02 -14.62 3.50
C SER A 118 -6.78 -14.15 2.06
N PRO A 119 -7.83 -13.64 1.36
CA PRO A 119 -7.71 -13.04 0.03
C PRO A 119 -6.61 -11.96 -0.05
N ALA A 120 -6.48 -11.15 0.99
CA ALA A 120 -5.46 -10.10 1.06
C ALA A 120 -4.03 -10.68 1.06
N THR A 121 -3.81 -11.83 1.71
CA THR A 121 -2.50 -12.51 1.70
C THR A 121 -2.20 -13.06 0.31
N VAL A 122 -3.15 -13.74 -0.31
CA VAL A 122 -3.01 -14.26 -1.69
C VAL A 122 -2.71 -13.12 -2.66
N ASN A 123 -3.43 -12.00 -2.58
CA ASN A 123 -3.21 -10.83 -3.43
C ASN A 123 -1.80 -10.25 -3.28
N ARG A 124 -1.24 -10.26 -2.06
CA ARG A 124 0.15 -9.81 -1.81
C ARG A 124 1.17 -10.75 -2.43
N GLU A 125 0.95 -12.06 -2.32
CA GLU A 125 1.79 -13.09 -2.96
C GLU A 125 1.74 -12.96 -4.49
N LEU A 126 0.55 -12.75 -5.08
CA LEU A 126 0.39 -12.48 -6.51
C LEU A 126 1.03 -11.18 -6.96
N ALA A 127 0.98 -10.13 -6.15
CA ALA A 127 1.66 -8.86 -6.44
C ALA A 127 3.18 -9.03 -6.42
N CYS A 128 3.72 -9.81 -5.48
CA CYS A 128 5.14 -10.20 -5.46
C CYS A 128 5.50 -10.97 -6.73
N LEU A 129 4.75 -12.01 -7.08
CA LEU A 129 4.96 -12.82 -8.28
C LEU A 129 4.91 -11.97 -9.56
N LYS A 130 3.93 -11.07 -9.65
CA LYS A 130 3.81 -10.14 -10.78
C LYS A 130 5.05 -9.26 -10.92
N HIS A 131 5.58 -8.75 -9.82
CA HIS A 131 6.79 -7.94 -9.82
C HIS A 131 8.04 -8.79 -10.14
N MET A 132 8.14 -10.02 -9.63
CA MET A 132 9.19 -10.98 -9.98
C MET A 132 9.24 -11.20 -11.50
N TYR A 133 8.09 -11.49 -12.12
CA TYR A 133 8.04 -11.67 -13.58
C TYR A 133 8.28 -10.39 -14.36
N THR A 134 7.94 -9.22 -13.82
CA THR A 134 8.35 -7.95 -14.44
C THR A 134 9.88 -7.86 -14.50
N LYS A 135 10.57 -8.19 -13.41
CA LYS A 135 12.05 -8.24 -13.39
C LYS A 135 12.61 -9.37 -14.25
N ALA A 136 11.95 -10.52 -14.28
CA ALA A 136 12.37 -11.62 -15.16
C ALA A 136 12.35 -11.21 -16.65
N VAL A 137 11.35 -10.44 -17.07
CA VAL A 137 11.27 -9.89 -18.44
C VAL A 137 12.36 -8.83 -18.66
N GLU A 138 12.55 -7.90 -17.74
CA GLU A 138 13.59 -6.86 -17.82
C GLU A 138 15.01 -7.46 -17.89
N TRP A 139 15.25 -8.56 -17.18
CA TRP A 139 16.55 -9.24 -17.15
C TRP A 139 16.70 -10.34 -18.20
N ASN A 140 15.75 -10.45 -19.13
CA ASN A 140 15.73 -11.43 -20.21
C ASN A 140 15.70 -12.91 -19.77
N TYR A 141 15.05 -13.20 -18.63
CA TYR A 141 14.77 -14.57 -18.18
C TYR A 141 13.39 -15.07 -18.61
N ALA A 142 12.46 -14.18 -18.95
CA ALA A 142 11.13 -14.53 -19.43
C ALA A 142 10.70 -13.59 -20.56
N LYS A 143 9.87 -14.10 -21.49
CA LYS A 143 9.34 -13.30 -22.62
C LYS A 143 8.15 -12.44 -22.21
N ALA A 144 7.34 -12.96 -21.29
CA ALA A 144 6.11 -12.32 -20.86
C ALA A 144 5.86 -12.60 -19.39
N ASN A 145 5.03 -11.77 -18.80
CA ASN A 145 4.62 -11.93 -17.42
C ASN A 145 3.26 -12.66 -17.37
N PRO A 146 3.21 -13.93 -16.94
CA PRO A 146 1.99 -14.74 -16.92
C PRO A 146 0.96 -14.23 -15.91
N VAL A 147 1.36 -13.37 -14.96
CA VAL A 147 0.48 -12.85 -13.92
C VAL A 147 -0.33 -11.63 -14.38
N LYS A 148 0.00 -11.04 -15.53
CA LYS A 148 -0.70 -9.83 -16.03
C LYS A 148 -2.20 -10.03 -16.23
N THR A 149 -2.61 -11.22 -16.67
CA THR A 149 -4.00 -11.57 -16.98
C THR A 149 -4.76 -12.11 -15.77
N VAL A 150 -4.05 -12.46 -14.69
CA VAL A 150 -4.66 -13.00 -13.47
C VAL A 150 -5.30 -11.88 -12.66
N LYS A 151 -6.61 -12.00 -12.43
CA LYS A 151 -7.36 -11.03 -11.62
C LYS A 151 -7.10 -11.28 -10.13
N LEU A 152 -6.92 -10.20 -9.39
CA LEU A 152 -6.85 -10.25 -7.94
C LEU A 152 -8.19 -10.65 -7.33
N LEU A 153 -8.14 -11.25 -6.16
CA LEU A 153 -9.32 -11.58 -5.36
C LEU A 153 -9.96 -10.30 -4.81
N LYS A 154 -11.29 -10.30 -4.71
CA LYS A 154 -12.01 -9.23 -4.01
C LYS A 154 -11.70 -9.33 -2.52
N GLU A 155 -11.13 -8.29 -1.96
CA GLU A 155 -10.91 -8.22 -0.51
C GLU A 155 -12.17 -7.69 0.18
N PRO A 156 -12.53 -8.22 1.36
CA PRO A 156 -13.61 -7.65 2.15
C PRO A 156 -13.26 -6.19 2.52
N PRO A 157 -14.26 -5.34 2.73
CA PRO A 157 -14.04 -3.99 3.23
C PRO A 157 -13.17 -4.03 4.50
N GLY A 158 -12.17 -3.16 4.57
CA GLY A 158 -11.33 -3.08 5.76
C GLY A 158 -12.20 -2.77 7.00
N ARG A 159 -11.92 -3.46 8.10
CA ARG A 159 -12.56 -3.21 9.38
C ARG A 159 -12.38 -1.74 9.80
N LEU A 160 -13.46 -1.12 10.24
CA LEU A 160 -13.42 0.18 10.91
C LEU A 160 -13.84 -0.03 12.38
N ARG A 161 -12.86 -0.13 13.27
CA ARG A 161 -13.04 -0.14 14.72
C ARG A 161 -12.48 1.16 15.29
N TYR A 162 -13.26 1.85 16.11
CA TYR A 162 -12.85 3.03 16.86
C TYR A 162 -13.37 2.92 18.31
N LEU A 163 -12.71 3.59 19.24
CA LEU A 163 -13.12 3.62 20.64
C LEU A 163 -14.22 4.67 20.84
N ARG A 164 -15.19 4.33 21.67
CA ARG A 164 -16.13 5.30 22.24
C ARG A 164 -15.44 6.11 23.34
N ALA A 165 -16.03 7.23 23.77
CA ALA A 165 -15.44 8.11 24.77
C ALA A 165 -15.10 7.36 26.08
N ASN A 166 -16.02 6.56 26.60
CA ASN A 166 -15.79 5.75 27.79
C ASN A 166 -14.67 4.69 27.62
N GLU A 167 -14.55 4.09 26.43
CA GLU A 167 -13.46 3.15 26.15
C GLU A 167 -12.09 3.88 26.08
N VAL A 168 -12.07 5.13 25.60
CA VAL A 168 -10.84 5.96 25.60
C VAL A 168 -10.39 6.22 27.04
N GLU A 169 -11.30 6.64 27.92
CA GLU A 169 -11.01 6.88 29.34
C GLU A 169 -10.45 5.62 30.00
N THR A 170 -11.18 4.51 29.89
CA THR A 170 -10.76 3.22 30.48
C THR A 170 -9.38 2.76 29.94
N LEU A 171 -9.12 2.96 28.62
CA LEU A 171 -7.81 2.62 28.05
C LEU A 171 -6.71 3.50 28.63
N LEU A 172 -6.93 4.81 28.76
CA LEU A 172 -5.94 5.74 29.30
C LEU A 172 -5.61 5.46 30.77
N GLU A 173 -6.58 5.07 31.57
CA GLU A 173 -6.38 4.62 32.95
C GLU A 173 -5.58 3.31 33.01
N ALA A 174 -5.81 2.41 32.07
CA ALA A 174 -5.10 1.15 31.96
C ALA A 174 -3.67 1.29 31.41
N CYS A 175 -3.30 2.44 30.82
CA CYS A 175 -1.96 2.67 30.27
C CYS A 175 -1.01 3.22 31.34
N ASN A 176 0.19 2.61 31.45
CA ASN A 176 1.21 3.03 32.42
C ASN A 176 2.40 3.71 31.70
N GLY A 177 3.03 4.68 32.38
CA GLY A 177 4.26 5.36 31.93
C GLY A 177 4.16 5.91 30.50
N HIS A 178 5.19 5.73 29.71
CA HIS A 178 5.27 6.25 28.34
C HIS A 178 4.15 5.76 27.41
N LEU A 179 3.54 4.58 27.70
CA LEU A 179 2.46 4.07 26.87
C LEU A 179 1.24 5.01 26.91
N ARG A 180 0.93 5.60 28.06
CA ARG A 180 -0.17 6.56 28.20
C ARG A 180 0.03 7.76 27.28
N SER A 181 1.19 8.37 27.33
CA SER A 181 1.53 9.54 26.51
C SER A 181 1.57 9.21 25.01
N ILE A 182 2.03 8.01 24.64
CA ILE A 182 2.00 7.51 23.26
C ILE A 182 0.56 7.35 22.76
N VAL A 183 -0.34 6.79 23.60
CA VAL A 183 -1.75 6.62 23.26
C VAL A 183 -2.47 7.97 23.16
N ILE A 184 -2.22 8.91 24.09
CA ILE A 184 -2.74 10.28 24.03
C ILE A 184 -2.28 10.96 22.72
N THR A 185 -1.01 10.83 22.37
CA THR A 185 -0.48 11.39 21.12
C THR A 185 -1.18 10.78 19.90
N ALA A 186 -1.39 9.44 19.87
CA ALA A 186 -2.08 8.79 18.79
C ALA A 186 -3.53 9.28 18.62
N LEU A 187 -4.25 9.42 19.75
CA LEU A 187 -5.66 9.86 19.79
C LEU A 187 -5.84 11.34 19.43
N ASN A 188 -4.82 12.18 19.62
CA ASN A 188 -4.91 13.63 19.38
C ASN A 188 -4.23 14.09 18.08
N THR A 189 -3.52 13.21 17.38
CA THR A 189 -2.81 13.54 16.14
C THR A 189 -3.18 12.67 14.95
N GLY A 190 -3.71 11.50 15.21
CA GLY A 190 -3.92 10.47 14.18
C GLY A 190 -2.62 10.03 13.50
N MET A 191 -1.44 10.26 14.06
CA MET A 191 -0.15 9.84 13.52
C MET A 191 -0.04 8.31 13.42
N ARG A 192 0.77 7.82 12.48
CA ARG A 192 1.06 6.39 12.40
C ARG A 192 1.99 5.98 13.54
N ARG A 193 1.90 4.71 13.98
CA ARG A 193 2.75 4.19 15.08
C ARG A 193 4.24 4.54 14.89
N GLY A 194 4.79 4.30 13.71
CA GLY A 194 6.20 4.59 13.44
C GLY A 194 6.54 6.09 13.45
N GLU A 195 5.59 6.96 13.12
CA GLU A 195 5.75 8.41 13.20
C GLU A 195 5.78 8.88 14.67
N ILE A 196 4.94 8.28 15.52
CA ILE A 196 4.89 8.59 16.96
C ILE A 196 6.17 8.09 17.66
N LEU A 197 6.53 6.83 17.45
CA LEU A 197 7.71 6.24 18.10
C LEU A 197 9.02 6.87 17.64
N GLY A 198 9.07 7.39 16.41
CA GLY A 198 10.22 8.12 15.89
C GLY A 198 10.14 9.66 16.04
N LEU A 199 9.16 10.18 16.82
CA LEU A 199 8.99 11.61 17.01
C LEU A 199 10.17 12.19 17.80
N SER A 200 10.80 13.22 17.24
CA SER A 200 11.92 13.93 17.84
C SER A 200 11.47 15.27 18.42
N TRP A 201 12.08 15.72 19.52
CA TRP A 201 11.80 17.01 20.13
C TRP A 201 12.03 18.20 19.19
N LYS A 202 12.93 18.08 18.21
CA LYS A 202 13.14 19.12 17.18
C LYS A 202 11.94 19.29 16.23
N ASP A 203 11.06 18.31 16.16
CA ASP A 203 9.86 18.32 15.35
C ASP A 203 8.60 18.73 16.14
N VAL A 204 8.75 19.00 17.45
CA VAL A 204 7.68 19.42 18.36
C VAL A 204 7.93 20.87 18.79
N ASP A 205 7.07 21.76 18.35
CA ASP A 205 7.08 23.17 18.73
C ASP A 205 5.88 23.43 19.66
N LEU A 206 6.14 23.38 20.96
CA LEU A 206 5.14 23.59 22.00
C LEU A 206 4.65 25.05 22.03
N ASN A 207 5.51 26.01 21.72
CA ASN A 207 5.15 27.43 21.73
C ASN A 207 4.14 27.76 20.64
N ASN A 208 4.38 27.27 19.41
CA ASN A 208 3.48 27.45 18.27
C ASN A 208 2.47 26.31 18.13
N ARG A 209 2.41 25.40 19.09
CA ARG A 209 1.46 24.28 19.14
C ARG A 209 1.38 23.46 17.84
N LYS A 210 2.54 23.00 17.35
CA LYS A 210 2.61 22.21 16.12
C LYS A 210 3.62 21.08 16.21
N ILE A 211 3.31 19.97 15.54
CA ILE A 211 4.21 18.85 15.28
C ILE A 211 4.46 18.79 13.79
N THR A 212 5.73 18.69 13.39
CA THR A 212 6.15 18.51 12.00
C THR A 212 6.48 17.04 11.74
N ALA A 213 5.58 16.30 11.13
CA ALA A 213 5.82 14.90 10.78
C ALA A 213 6.67 14.80 9.50
N ARG A 214 7.99 14.56 9.64
CA ARG A 214 8.97 14.53 8.53
C ARG A 214 9.16 13.13 7.93
N LYS A 215 9.22 12.10 8.77
CA LYS A 215 9.46 10.71 8.35
C LYS A 215 8.15 9.99 8.06
N THR A 216 7.44 10.41 7.02
CA THR A 216 6.23 9.73 6.61
C THR A 216 6.54 8.60 5.62
N LYS A 217 5.68 7.59 5.56
CA LYS A 217 5.80 6.47 4.58
C LYS A 217 5.86 6.96 3.12
N ASN A 218 5.33 8.16 2.86
CA ASN A 218 5.22 8.74 1.53
C ASN A 218 6.23 9.86 1.27
N ASN A 219 7.17 10.11 2.19
CA ASN A 219 8.15 11.21 2.14
C ASN A 219 7.52 12.63 2.11
N GLU A 220 6.26 12.78 2.53
CA GLU A 220 5.56 14.06 2.59
C GLU A 220 5.67 14.63 4.00
N ILE A 221 6.04 15.90 4.08
CA ILE A 221 6.07 16.65 5.35
C ILE A 221 4.65 17.15 5.61
N ARG A 222 4.15 16.97 6.84
CA ARG A 222 2.89 17.58 7.26
C ARG A 222 3.00 18.19 8.64
N VAL A 223 2.31 19.29 8.83
CA VAL A 223 2.17 19.95 10.12
C VAL A 223 0.86 19.50 10.76
N ILE A 224 0.92 19.12 12.03
CA ILE A 224 -0.23 18.69 12.82
C ILE A 224 -0.37 19.66 13.98
N PRO A 225 -1.51 20.34 14.14
CA PRO A 225 -1.76 21.21 15.27
C PRO A 225 -1.81 20.42 16.58
N ILE A 226 -1.30 20.99 17.66
CA ILE A 226 -1.36 20.42 19.01
C ILE A 226 -2.56 21.06 19.74
N ASN A 227 -3.54 20.25 20.11
CA ASN A 227 -4.66 20.69 20.96
C ASN A 227 -4.21 20.81 22.43
N GLN A 228 -5.10 21.34 23.28
CA GLN A 228 -4.79 21.61 24.69
C GLN A 228 -4.38 20.34 25.45
N THR A 229 -5.10 19.24 25.27
CA THR A 229 -4.82 17.95 25.91
C THR A 229 -3.42 17.43 25.60
N LEU A 230 -3.07 17.43 24.30
CA LEU A 230 -1.74 16.96 23.87
C LEU A 230 -0.64 17.93 24.31
N HIS A 231 -0.90 19.24 24.31
CA HIS A 231 0.04 20.24 24.78
C HIS A 231 0.40 20.01 26.26
N GLN A 232 -0.62 19.84 27.11
CA GLN A 232 -0.42 19.53 28.53
C GLN A 232 0.40 18.25 28.71
N GLU A 233 0.01 17.18 28.01
CA GLU A 233 0.73 15.90 28.09
C GLU A 233 2.20 16.02 27.70
N LEU A 234 2.48 16.61 26.54
CA LEU A 234 3.88 16.77 26.06
C LEU A 234 4.71 17.71 26.93
N SER A 235 4.09 18.71 27.56
CA SER A 235 4.75 19.63 28.47
C SER A 235 5.20 18.99 29.77
N THR A 236 4.53 17.94 30.22
CA THR A 236 4.88 17.16 31.41
C THR A 236 5.97 16.14 31.19
N LEU A 237 6.25 15.80 29.92
CA LEU A 237 7.27 14.82 29.58
C LEU A 237 8.65 15.41 29.84
N LEU A 238 9.45 14.72 30.64
CA LEU A 238 10.84 15.08 30.88
C LEU A 238 11.67 14.82 29.62
N LYS A 239 12.34 15.86 29.14
CA LYS A 239 13.35 15.71 28.08
C LYS A 239 14.55 14.99 28.66
N SER A 240 14.83 13.77 28.19
CA SER A 240 16.08 13.10 28.55
C SER A 240 17.24 13.83 27.88
N PRO A 241 18.32 14.20 28.65
CA PRO A 241 19.51 14.80 28.05
C PRO A 241 20.16 13.93 26.97
N ASP A 242 20.01 12.61 27.11
CA ASP A 242 20.64 11.60 26.23
C ASP A 242 19.78 11.17 25.07
N SER A 243 18.63 11.80 24.86
CA SER A 243 17.70 11.40 23.77
C SER A 243 17.11 12.57 23.02
N GLU A 244 17.24 12.53 21.70
CA GLU A 244 16.51 13.44 20.82
C GLU A 244 15.01 13.09 20.67
N TYR A 245 14.60 11.88 21.08
CA TYR A 245 13.25 11.36 20.87
C TYR A 245 12.30 11.74 22.01
N VAL A 246 11.04 12.04 21.67
CA VAL A 246 9.97 12.30 22.64
C VAL A 246 9.66 11.06 23.46
N PHE A 247 9.66 9.90 22.80
CA PHE A 247 9.39 8.60 23.41
C PHE A 247 10.61 7.71 23.28
N SER A 248 11.47 7.70 24.31
CA SER A 248 12.68 6.91 24.33
C SER A 248 12.71 5.92 25.49
N ASN A 249 13.47 4.85 25.30
CA ASN A 249 13.81 3.90 26.35
C ASN A 249 14.92 4.47 27.26
N ARG A 250 15.33 3.68 28.25
CA ARG A 250 16.40 4.09 29.21
C ARG A 250 17.77 4.34 28.54
N GLU A 251 17.96 3.80 27.32
CA GLU A 251 19.19 3.97 26.53
C GLU A 251 19.14 5.18 25.58
N GLY A 252 18.11 6.02 25.67
CA GLY A 252 17.91 7.16 24.78
C GLY A 252 17.45 6.81 23.36
N ARG A 253 17.19 5.52 23.06
CA ARG A 253 16.71 5.06 21.75
C ARG A 253 15.18 5.09 21.69
N PRO A 254 14.60 5.30 20.50
CA PRO A 254 13.14 5.22 20.34
C PRO A 254 12.65 3.81 20.70
N PHE A 255 11.45 3.70 21.23
CA PHE A 255 10.83 2.40 21.48
C PHE A 255 10.71 1.59 20.19
N GLY A 256 11.27 0.38 20.15
CA GLY A 256 11.20 -0.51 19.00
C GLY A 256 9.80 -1.12 18.84
N ASP A 257 9.22 -1.59 19.93
CA ASP A 257 7.87 -2.14 19.96
C ASP A 257 7.16 -1.85 21.28
N ILE A 258 5.89 -1.50 21.17
CA ILE A 258 5.00 -1.24 22.30
C ILE A 258 3.83 -2.25 22.34
N LYS A 259 3.89 -3.29 21.47
CA LYS A 259 2.78 -4.24 21.26
C LYS A 259 2.37 -4.94 22.55
N THR A 260 3.36 -5.49 23.27
CA THR A 260 3.09 -6.23 24.52
C THR A 260 2.45 -5.33 25.58
N GLY A 261 2.99 -4.13 25.81
CA GLY A 261 2.43 -3.16 26.75
C GLY A 261 1.00 -2.74 26.37
N PHE A 262 0.78 -2.49 25.08
CA PHE A 262 -0.52 -2.08 24.56
C PHE A 262 -1.56 -3.21 24.70
N LEU A 263 -1.22 -4.45 24.35
CA LEU A 263 -2.11 -5.61 24.54
C LEU A 263 -2.45 -5.83 26.01
N SER A 264 -1.47 -5.64 26.91
CA SER A 264 -1.70 -5.72 28.35
C SER A 264 -2.64 -4.62 28.86
N ALA A 265 -2.52 -3.40 28.32
CA ALA A 265 -3.44 -2.29 28.63
C ALA A 265 -4.88 -2.58 28.14
N LEU A 266 -5.03 -3.07 26.91
CA LEU A 266 -6.34 -3.48 26.37
C LEU A 266 -7.00 -4.56 27.22
N LYS A 267 -6.21 -5.56 27.67
CA LYS A 267 -6.73 -6.62 28.57
C LYS A 267 -7.21 -6.05 29.90
N ARG A 268 -6.48 -5.12 30.53
CA ARG A 268 -6.88 -4.43 31.76
C ARG A 268 -8.15 -3.59 31.56
N ALA A 269 -8.23 -2.89 30.44
CA ALA A 269 -9.37 -2.08 30.04
C ALA A 269 -10.58 -2.90 29.57
N LYS A 270 -10.44 -4.23 29.43
CA LYS A 270 -11.48 -5.13 28.89
C LYS A 270 -11.94 -4.72 27.49
N ILE A 271 -11.03 -4.18 26.67
CA ILE A 271 -11.27 -3.78 25.28
C ILE A 271 -10.81 -4.91 24.36
N GLU A 272 -11.75 -5.49 23.65
CA GLU A 272 -11.52 -6.58 22.71
C GLU A 272 -11.44 -6.07 21.26
N ASP A 273 -10.84 -6.89 20.39
CA ASP A 273 -10.75 -6.65 18.96
C ASP A 273 -10.27 -5.24 18.61
N PHE A 274 -9.18 -4.80 19.24
CA PHE A 274 -8.59 -3.48 19.03
C PHE A 274 -7.09 -3.54 18.86
N HIS A 275 -6.57 -2.80 17.86
CA HIS A 275 -5.15 -2.74 17.53
C HIS A 275 -4.65 -1.30 17.66
N PHE A 276 -3.34 -1.11 17.83
CA PHE A 276 -2.77 0.24 17.97
C PHE A 276 -3.11 1.16 16.78
N HIS A 277 -3.24 0.62 15.57
CA HIS A 277 -3.62 1.41 14.40
C HIS A 277 -5.07 1.94 14.47
N ASP A 278 -5.92 1.29 15.25
CA ASP A 278 -7.31 1.70 15.41
C ASP A 278 -7.45 2.98 16.26
N LEU A 279 -6.40 3.38 17.02
CA LEU A 279 -6.33 4.72 17.63
C LEU A 279 -6.37 5.83 16.57
N ARG A 280 -5.71 5.63 15.44
CA ARG A 280 -5.78 6.55 14.31
C ARG A 280 -7.17 6.52 13.66
N HIS A 281 -7.82 5.36 13.61
CA HIS A 281 -9.22 5.29 13.20
C HIS A 281 -10.13 6.02 14.18
N THR A 282 -9.88 5.90 15.48
CA THR A 282 -10.61 6.62 16.53
C THR A 282 -10.50 8.14 16.33
N PHE A 283 -9.29 8.66 16.12
CA PHE A 283 -9.08 10.08 15.83
C PHE A 283 -9.88 10.55 14.61
N GLY A 284 -9.77 9.84 13.48
CA GLY A 284 -10.48 10.20 12.24
C GLY A 284 -12.00 10.09 12.38
N SER A 285 -12.49 9.06 13.07
CA SER A 285 -13.91 8.85 13.34
C SER A 285 -14.49 9.96 14.21
N HIS A 286 -13.82 10.31 15.30
CA HIS A 286 -14.28 11.38 16.21
C HIS A 286 -14.30 12.74 15.51
N LEU A 287 -13.30 13.07 14.68
CA LEU A 287 -13.32 14.32 13.92
C LEU A 287 -14.55 14.39 12.98
N VAL A 288 -14.82 13.31 12.24
CA VAL A 288 -15.98 13.28 11.33
C VAL A 288 -17.30 13.33 12.09
N MET A 289 -17.43 12.64 13.24
CA MET A 289 -18.59 12.72 14.11
C MET A 289 -18.82 14.13 14.69
N GLN A 290 -17.76 14.91 14.86
CA GLN A 290 -17.83 16.33 15.24
C GLN A 290 -18.09 17.28 14.06
N GLY A 291 -18.38 16.74 12.88
CA GLY A 291 -18.75 17.53 11.70
C GLY A 291 -17.57 18.13 10.95
N ILE A 292 -16.35 17.73 11.25
CA ILE A 292 -15.18 18.17 10.48
C ILE A 292 -15.24 17.54 9.08
N ASP A 293 -15.09 18.37 8.06
CA ASP A 293 -15.13 17.92 6.67
C ASP A 293 -14.04 16.93 6.33
N LEU A 294 -14.35 16.02 5.40
CA LEU A 294 -13.45 14.92 5.03
C LEU A 294 -12.12 15.40 4.44
N LYS A 295 -12.07 16.58 3.84
CA LYS A 295 -10.84 17.15 3.27
C LYS A 295 -9.87 17.57 4.38
N THR A 296 -10.37 18.24 5.40
CA THR A 296 -9.61 18.60 6.60
C THR A 296 -9.10 17.35 7.32
N VAL A 297 -9.97 16.33 7.51
CA VAL A 297 -9.56 15.04 8.10
C VAL A 297 -8.48 14.36 7.25
N GLN A 298 -8.61 14.39 5.91
CA GLN A 298 -7.58 13.88 5.00
C GLN A 298 -6.23 14.55 5.24
N GLN A 299 -6.21 15.86 5.32
CA GLN A 299 -4.99 16.68 5.51
C GLN A 299 -4.31 16.37 6.83
N VAL A 300 -5.03 16.43 7.93
CA VAL A 300 -4.47 16.19 9.28
C VAL A 300 -3.94 14.76 9.40
N MET A 301 -4.71 13.79 8.91
CA MET A 301 -4.27 12.39 8.91
C MET A 301 -3.11 12.12 7.92
N GLY A 302 -2.91 12.96 6.92
CA GLY A 302 -1.92 12.72 5.84
C GLY A 302 -2.28 11.48 5.00
N HIS A 303 -3.52 11.45 4.52
CA HIS A 303 -3.97 10.46 3.55
C HIS A 303 -3.70 10.98 2.13
N LYS A 304 -2.88 10.25 1.36
CA LYS A 304 -2.56 10.63 -0.02
C LYS A 304 -3.79 10.64 -0.93
N ASP A 305 -4.71 9.70 -0.74
CA ASP A 305 -5.95 9.57 -1.51
C ASP A 305 -7.15 9.79 -0.57
N ILE A 306 -8.09 10.64 -0.99
CA ILE A 306 -9.35 10.90 -0.27
C ILE A 306 -10.16 9.62 -0.02
N LYS A 307 -10.02 8.62 -0.90
CA LYS A 307 -10.65 7.29 -0.73
C LYS A 307 -10.29 6.64 0.60
N MET A 308 -9.10 6.92 1.15
CA MET A 308 -8.72 6.42 2.48
C MET A 308 -9.53 7.09 3.59
N THR A 309 -9.98 8.32 3.40
CA THR A 309 -10.79 9.09 4.36
C THR A 309 -12.28 8.81 4.19
N MET A 310 -12.73 8.48 2.98
CA MET A 310 -14.12 8.13 2.68
C MET A 310 -14.66 6.98 3.54
N ARG A 311 -13.79 6.16 4.11
CA ARG A 311 -14.20 5.12 5.07
C ARG A 311 -14.90 5.64 6.32
N TYR A 312 -14.73 6.92 6.65
CA TYR A 312 -15.38 7.57 7.78
C TYR A 312 -16.66 8.33 7.39
N SER A 313 -16.99 8.46 6.10
CA SER A 313 -18.10 9.29 5.62
C SER A 313 -19.45 8.93 6.21
N HIS A 314 -19.70 7.64 6.47
CA HIS A 314 -20.94 7.16 7.08
C HIS A 314 -21.10 7.55 8.56
N LEU A 315 -20.04 8.10 9.19
CA LEU A 315 -20.08 8.61 10.57
C LEU A 315 -20.38 10.10 10.61
N SER A 316 -20.42 10.77 9.46
CA SER A 316 -20.81 12.18 9.38
C SER A 316 -22.28 12.32 9.78
N PRO A 317 -22.63 13.29 10.63
CA PRO A 317 -24.02 13.62 10.88
C PRO A 317 -24.72 13.97 9.55
N GLU A 318 -26.00 13.67 9.48
CA GLU A 318 -26.81 14.04 8.31
C GLU A 318 -27.09 15.54 8.32
N TYR A 319 -26.18 16.32 7.76
CA TYR A 319 -26.31 17.78 7.65
C TYR A 319 -27.07 18.25 6.42
N VAL A 320 -27.72 17.36 5.66
CA VAL A 320 -28.38 17.75 4.42
C VAL A 320 -29.45 18.80 4.69
N GLN A 321 -30.28 18.60 5.69
CA GLN A 321 -31.31 19.55 6.07
C GLN A 321 -30.69 20.86 6.60
N GLU A 322 -29.73 20.77 7.50
CA GLU A 322 -29.04 21.93 8.07
C GLU A 322 -28.27 22.72 6.98
N ALA A 323 -27.69 22.03 6.00
CA ALA A 323 -27.03 22.67 4.88
C ALA A 323 -28.01 23.48 4.03
N MET A 324 -29.22 22.96 3.80
CA MET A 324 -30.29 23.70 3.12
C MET A 324 -30.74 24.92 3.93
N GLU A 325 -30.92 24.75 5.23
CA GLU A 325 -31.28 25.88 6.12
C GLU A 325 -30.17 26.93 6.20
N ARG A 326 -28.89 26.54 6.11
CA ARG A 326 -27.76 27.47 6.01
C ARG A 326 -27.76 28.22 4.69
N LEU A 327 -28.15 27.58 3.59
CA LEU A 327 -28.26 28.23 2.29
C LEU A 327 -29.34 29.32 2.31
N ASP A 328 -30.49 29.10 2.99
CA ASP A 328 -31.53 30.09 3.17
C ASP A 328 -31.04 31.35 3.91
N LYS A 329 -30.03 31.22 4.79
CA LYS A 329 -29.40 32.37 5.45
C LYS A 329 -28.50 33.18 4.53
N VAL A 330 -28.05 32.63 3.40
CA VAL A 330 -27.18 33.36 2.43
C VAL A 330 -28.02 34.21 1.51
N TRP A 331 -29.17 33.70 1.07
CA TRP A 331 -30.12 34.42 0.25
C TRP A 331 -31.53 33.87 0.41
N THR A 332 -32.51 34.76 0.57
CA THR A 332 -33.91 34.41 0.49
C THR A 332 -34.60 35.31 -0.52
N PRO A 333 -35.42 34.78 -1.43
CA PRO A 333 -36.17 35.60 -2.39
C PRO A 333 -37.30 36.42 -1.72
N TYR A 334 -37.58 36.17 -0.44
CA TYR A 334 -38.71 36.77 0.32
C TYR A 334 -38.27 37.70 1.46
N GLY A 335 -37.11 38.34 1.38
CA GLY A 335 -36.84 39.60 2.07
C GLY A 335 -36.71 39.56 3.60
N HIS A 336 -36.21 38.51 4.22
CA HIS A 336 -35.71 38.60 5.59
C HIS A 336 -34.20 38.85 5.57
N GLN A 337 -33.83 40.15 5.57
CA GLN A 337 -32.46 40.57 5.83
C GLN A 337 -32.15 40.33 7.32
N GLY A 338 -31.81 39.09 7.69
CA GLY A 338 -31.09 38.84 8.90
C GLY A 338 -29.68 39.38 8.73
N LYS A 339 -29.29 40.38 9.52
CA LYS A 339 -27.91 40.84 9.60
C LYS A 339 -27.00 39.61 9.86
N LEU A 340 -26.18 39.27 8.89
CA LEU A 340 -25.06 38.33 9.08
C LEU A 340 -24.10 39.00 10.04
N GLU A 341 -24.10 38.57 11.31
CA GLU A 341 -22.93 38.79 12.16
C GLU A 341 -21.78 37.97 11.54
N PRO A 342 -20.62 38.59 11.26
CA PRO A 342 -19.49 37.84 10.75
C PRO A 342 -19.01 36.85 11.83
N THR A 343 -19.26 35.58 11.60
CA THR A 343 -18.62 34.52 12.39
C THR A 343 -17.09 34.67 12.25
N GLN A 344 -16.41 34.95 13.34
CA GLN A 344 -14.96 35.24 13.45
C GLN A 344 -14.04 34.06 13.04
N HIS A 345 -14.48 33.14 12.21
CA HIS A 345 -13.69 31.97 11.78
C HIS A 345 -13.39 31.89 10.28
N ALA A 346 -13.65 32.97 9.51
CA ALA A 346 -13.41 32.91 8.06
C ALA A 346 -12.30 33.85 7.53
N VAL A 347 -11.42 34.35 8.38
CA VAL A 347 -10.29 35.19 7.92
C VAL A 347 -8.98 34.65 8.47
N SER A 348 -8.49 33.56 7.90
CA SER A 348 -7.06 33.21 7.91
C SER A 348 -6.75 32.06 6.95
N ALA A 349 -7.08 32.18 5.70
CA ALA A 349 -6.60 31.22 4.70
C ALA A 349 -6.58 31.84 3.29
N CYS A 350 -5.98 33.02 3.16
CA CYS A 350 -5.46 33.48 1.88
C CYS A 350 -4.33 34.46 2.15
N HIS A 351 -3.11 33.92 2.24
CA HIS A 351 -1.87 34.58 1.83
C HIS A 351 -0.71 33.60 2.00
N TYR A 352 -0.13 33.29 0.85
CA TYR A 352 1.08 32.51 0.49
C TYR A 352 0.93 30.99 0.36
#